data_f850e28cd2bd73eddecab868d7551548
#
_entry.id   f850e28cd2bd73eddecab868d7551548
#
_cell.length_a   1.000
_cell.length_b   1.000
_cell.length_c   1.000
_cell.angle_alpha   90.00
_cell.angle_beta   90.00
_cell.angle_gamma   90.00
#
_symmetry.space_group_name_H-M   'P 1'
#
loop_
_entity.id
_entity.type
_entity.pdbx_description
1 polymer ?
#
loop_
_entity_poly.entity_id
_entity_poly.type
_entity_poly.pdbx_seq_one_letter_code
_entity_poly.pdbx_strand_id
1 'polypeptide(L)'
;MSAFTYLKADFGEVDTLPFTNSSGSELSGGDLHQVGDKVGVVYEDTSDGDDGLLLVGVPAPGIEVPKESAAFNPGEVVRYDSANDAVDADAVTPNPIIGHAYKDAASGDARVQAVLPNENVA
;
A
#
# COMPACT_ATOMS: atom_id res chain seq x y z
N MET A 1 -13.00 -13.63 -4.13
CA MET A 1 -13.33 -12.55 -3.20
C MET A 1 -12.05 -11.93 -2.66
N SER A 2 -12.02 -10.66 -2.63
CA SER A 2 -10.82 -9.98 -2.22
C SER A 2 -10.68 -9.96 -0.69
N ALA A 3 -9.43 -10.01 -0.23
CA ALA A 3 -9.12 -9.86 1.19
C ALA A 3 -9.55 -8.49 1.72
N PHE A 4 -9.72 -7.52 0.82
CA PHE A 4 -10.10 -6.17 1.21
C PHE A 4 -11.55 -6.10 1.70
N THR A 5 -12.43 -6.93 1.16
CA THR A 5 -13.79 -7.02 1.68
C THR A 5 -13.77 -7.50 3.13
N TYR A 6 -12.91 -8.46 3.41
CA TYR A 6 -12.72 -8.97 4.76
C TYR A 6 -12.21 -7.87 5.70
N LEU A 7 -11.20 -7.13 5.29
CA LEU A 7 -10.68 -6.02 6.08
C LEU A 7 -11.76 -5.00 6.39
N LYS A 8 -12.54 -4.65 5.39
CA LYS A 8 -13.59 -3.66 5.55
C LYS A 8 -14.65 -4.11 6.54
N ALA A 9 -14.98 -5.39 6.52
CA ALA A 9 -15.99 -5.95 7.42
C ALA A 9 -15.49 -6.05 8.86
N ASP A 10 -14.20 -6.35 9.06
CA ASP A 10 -13.67 -6.67 10.37
C ASP A 10 -13.04 -5.49 11.10
N PHE A 11 -12.52 -4.53 10.36
CA PHE A 11 -11.74 -3.47 10.97
C PHE A 11 -12.37 -2.09 10.83
N GLY A 12 -13.64 -2.06 10.42
CA GLY A 12 -14.38 -0.82 10.31
C GLY A 12 -13.94 0.02 9.13
N GLU A 13 -13.58 1.24 9.38
CA GLU A 13 -13.36 2.18 8.29
C GLU A 13 -12.05 1.93 7.56
N VAL A 14 -12.19 1.77 6.25
CA VAL A 14 -11.06 1.78 5.32
C VAL A 14 -11.31 2.97 4.39
N ASP A 15 -10.35 3.89 4.34
CA ASP A 15 -10.47 5.05 3.50
C ASP A 15 -10.03 4.74 2.09
N THR A 16 -10.82 5.18 1.12
CA THR A 16 -10.56 4.91 -0.29
C THR A 16 -10.45 6.20 -1.08
N LEU A 17 -9.73 6.12 -2.19
CA LEU A 17 -9.60 7.21 -3.14
C LEU A 17 -9.91 6.69 -4.53
N PRO A 18 -10.95 7.20 -5.20
CA PRO A 18 -11.23 6.77 -6.57
C PRO A 18 -10.17 7.32 -7.52
N PHE A 19 -9.84 6.53 -8.53
CA PHE A 19 -8.87 6.94 -9.54
C PHE A 19 -9.19 6.27 -10.88
N THR A 20 -8.64 6.82 -11.94
CA THR A 20 -8.69 6.21 -13.26
C THR A 20 -7.31 5.65 -13.57
N ASN A 21 -7.25 4.38 -13.97
CA ASN A 21 -5.97 3.75 -14.32
C ASN A 21 -5.49 4.26 -15.68
N SER A 22 -4.49 5.12 -15.66
CA SER A 22 -3.88 5.64 -16.87
C SER A 22 -2.42 5.20 -17.01
N SER A 23 -2.07 4.10 -16.37
CA SER A 23 -0.69 3.62 -16.36
C SER A 23 -0.22 2.96 -17.64
N GLY A 24 -1.15 2.59 -18.50
CA GLY A 24 -0.84 1.88 -19.75
C GLY A 24 -0.89 0.36 -19.60
N SER A 25 -1.18 -0.15 -18.42
CA SER A 25 -1.30 -1.58 -18.18
C SER A 25 -2.28 -1.85 -17.05
N GLU A 26 -2.68 -3.10 -16.92
CA GLU A 26 -3.55 -3.51 -15.81
C GLU A 26 -2.84 -3.37 -14.48
N LEU A 27 -3.56 -2.89 -13.47
CA LEU A 27 -3.11 -2.89 -12.09
C LEU A 27 -3.81 -4.02 -11.35
N SER A 28 -3.04 -4.80 -10.60
CA SER A 28 -3.60 -5.92 -9.84
C SER A 28 -3.99 -5.49 -8.44
N GLY A 29 -5.06 -6.08 -7.93
CA GLY A 29 -5.44 -5.86 -6.54
C GLY A 29 -4.30 -6.23 -5.61
N GLY A 30 -3.95 -5.34 -4.68
CA GLY A 30 -2.81 -5.52 -3.81
C GLY A 30 -1.56 -4.78 -4.23
N ASP A 31 -1.52 -4.25 -5.45
CA ASP A 31 -0.39 -3.44 -5.91
C ASP A 31 -0.41 -2.08 -5.24
N LEU A 32 0.77 -1.50 -5.07
CA LEU A 32 0.88 -0.11 -4.67
C LEU A 32 0.77 0.78 -5.90
N HIS A 33 0.09 1.91 -5.73
CA HIS A 33 -0.07 2.87 -6.82
C HIS A 33 -0.15 4.27 -6.25
N GLN A 34 0.40 5.23 -6.98
CA GLN A 34 0.40 6.63 -6.56
C GLN A 34 -0.52 7.46 -7.46
N VAL A 35 -1.38 8.24 -6.81
CA VAL A 35 -2.26 9.19 -7.49
C VAL A 35 -2.03 10.56 -6.84
N GLY A 36 -1.44 11.48 -7.58
CA GLY A 36 -1.05 12.76 -7.00
C GLY A 36 -0.05 12.56 -5.88
N ASP A 37 -0.36 13.06 -4.70
CA ASP A 37 0.49 12.93 -3.52
C ASP A 37 0.13 11.73 -2.66
N LYS A 38 -0.87 10.94 -3.06
CA LYS A 38 -1.34 9.80 -2.28
C LYS A 38 -0.81 8.50 -2.85
N VAL A 39 -0.33 7.64 -1.98
CA VAL A 39 0.05 6.27 -2.32
C VAL A 39 -0.89 5.34 -1.57
N GLY A 40 -1.44 4.38 -2.26
CA GLY A 40 -2.33 3.42 -1.65
C GLY A 40 -2.21 2.06 -2.30
N VAL A 41 -3.07 1.15 -1.84
CA VAL A 41 -3.13 -0.22 -2.35
C VAL A 41 -4.32 -0.33 -3.28
N VAL A 42 -4.09 -0.86 -4.47
CA VAL A 42 -5.17 -1.07 -5.45
C VAL A 42 -6.17 -2.07 -4.87
N TYR A 43 -7.44 -1.70 -4.85
CA TYR A 43 -8.47 -2.50 -4.21
C TYR A 43 -8.73 -3.81 -4.95
N GLU A 44 -8.82 -3.76 -6.27
CA GLU A 44 -9.01 -4.93 -7.10
C GLU A 44 -8.46 -4.67 -8.49
N ASP A 45 -8.34 -5.74 -9.28
CA ASP A 45 -7.76 -5.63 -10.62
C ASP A 45 -8.48 -4.54 -11.42
N THR A 46 -7.71 -3.64 -12.01
CA THR A 46 -8.23 -2.48 -12.72
C THR A 46 -7.51 -2.37 -14.05
N SER A 47 -8.24 -2.61 -15.12
CA SER A 47 -7.68 -2.54 -16.47
C SER A 47 -7.29 -1.13 -16.84
N ASP A 48 -6.33 -0.98 -17.76
CA ASP A 48 -5.95 0.32 -18.26
C ASP A 48 -7.17 1.04 -18.85
N GLY A 49 -7.38 2.26 -18.43
CA GLY A 49 -8.51 3.08 -18.84
C GLY A 49 -9.74 2.96 -17.95
N ASP A 50 -9.76 1.98 -17.05
CA ASP A 50 -10.91 1.79 -16.15
C ASP A 50 -10.74 2.57 -14.85
N ASP A 51 -11.86 2.79 -14.19
CA ASP A 51 -11.88 3.39 -12.86
C ASP A 51 -11.67 2.33 -11.79
N GLY A 52 -10.93 2.69 -10.75
CA GLY A 52 -10.66 1.82 -9.63
C GLY A 52 -10.65 2.58 -8.32
N LEU A 53 -10.29 1.89 -7.25
CA LEU A 53 -10.18 2.45 -5.91
C LEU A 53 -8.81 2.14 -5.33
N LEU A 54 -8.23 3.12 -4.65
CA LEU A 54 -7.05 2.92 -3.81
C LEU A 54 -7.48 2.86 -2.35
N LEU A 55 -6.90 1.94 -1.61
CA LEU A 55 -7.02 1.94 -0.17
C LEU A 55 -5.92 2.84 0.38
N VAL A 56 -6.29 4.00 0.90
CA VAL A 56 -5.34 4.99 1.37
C VAL A 56 -5.28 5.09 2.88
N GLY A 57 -6.25 4.50 3.57
CA GLY A 57 -6.26 4.42 5.01
C GLY A 57 -6.75 3.04 5.43
N VAL A 58 -5.90 2.26 6.07
CA VAL A 58 -6.25 0.91 6.55
C VAL A 58 -5.78 0.81 8.00
N PRO A 59 -6.72 0.75 8.95
CA PRO A 59 -6.34 0.71 10.37
C PRO A 59 -5.71 -0.63 10.76
N ALA A 60 -5.12 -0.68 11.94
CA ALA A 60 -4.51 -1.90 12.45
C ALA A 60 -5.54 -3.04 12.45
N PRO A 61 -5.12 -4.23 12.09
CA PRO A 61 -3.77 -4.72 11.84
C PRO A 61 -3.21 -4.44 10.44
N GLY A 62 -3.89 -3.64 9.64
CA GLY A 62 -3.37 -3.20 8.36
C GLY A 62 -3.59 -4.19 7.23
N ILE A 63 -2.76 -4.04 6.20
CA ILE A 63 -2.85 -4.84 4.98
C ILE A 63 -1.45 -5.17 4.50
N GLU A 64 -1.29 -6.29 3.81
CA GLU A 64 0.00 -6.65 3.23
C GLU A 64 0.28 -5.84 1.98
N VAL A 65 1.48 -5.27 1.92
CA VAL A 65 1.93 -4.49 0.78
C VAL A 65 3.23 -5.08 0.24
N PRO A 66 3.50 -4.93 -1.07
CA PRO A 66 4.76 -5.39 -1.64
C PRO A 66 5.94 -4.67 -1.01
N LYS A 67 7.02 -5.40 -0.77
CA LYS A 67 8.22 -4.80 -0.20
C LYS A 67 9.47 -5.23 -0.96
N GLU A 68 10.48 -4.38 -0.86
CA GLU A 68 11.82 -4.69 -1.38
C GLU A 68 12.56 -5.61 -0.42
N SER A 69 13.80 -5.96 -0.76
CA SER A 69 14.63 -6.85 0.06
C SER A 69 15.12 -6.14 1.31
N ALA A 70 14.22 -5.82 2.21
CA ALA A 70 14.54 -5.18 3.47
C ALA A 70 13.74 -5.86 4.56
N ALA A 71 14.32 -5.98 5.75
CA ALA A 71 13.60 -6.50 6.91
C ALA A 71 12.90 -5.33 7.61
N PHE A 72 11.75 -5.60 8.19
CA PHE A 72 11.00 -4.63 8.98
C PHE A 72 10.75 -5.16 10.37
N ASN A 73 10.81 -4.29 11.36
CA ASN A 73 10.36 -4.58 12.71
C ASN A 73 9.01 -3.89 12.95
N PRO A 74 8.20 -4.40 13.89
CA PRO A 74 6.92 -3.75 14.20
C PRO A 74 7.14 -2.28 14.55
N GLY A 75 6.31 -1.41 14.01
CA GLY A 75 6.38 0.02 14.26
C GLY A 75 7.33 0.78 13.35
N GLU A 76 8.13 0.09 12.55
CA GLU A 76 9.03 0.75 11.63
C GLU A 76 8.27 1.45 10.50
N VAL A 77 8.75 2.61 10.11
CA VAL A 77 8.18 3.38 9.02
C VAL A 77 8.36 2.63 7.70
N VAL A 78 7.32 2.58 6.88
CA VAL A 78 7.40 2.04 5.53
C VAL A 78 7.26 3.19 4.54
N ARG A 79 8.19 3.25 3.59
CA ARG A 79 8.24 4.29 2.55
C ARG A 79 8.01 3.66 1.19
N TYR A 80 7.33 4.39 0.33
CA TYR A 80 7.04 3.93 -1.02
C TYR A 80 8.18 4.28 -1.95
N ASP A 81 8.70 3.27 -2.65
CA ASP A 81 9.69 3.47 -3.71
C ASP A 81 8.99 3.28 -5.05
N SER A 82 8.76 4.39 -5.75
CA SER A 82 8.03 4.38 -7.00
C SER A 82 8.79 3.67 -8.12
N ALA A 83 10.11 3.59 -8.02
CA ALA A 83 10.89 2.89 -9.05
C ALA A 83 10.65 1.40 -9.05
N ASN A 84 10.29 0.85 -7.90
CA ASN A 84 10.07 -0.59 -7.73
C ASN A 84 8.63 -0.95 -7.35
N ASP A 85 7.76 0.04 -7.20
CA ASP A 85 6.37 -0.16 -6.77
C ASP A 85 6.27 -1.02 -5.51
N ALA A 86 7.12 -0.73 -4.54
CA ALA A 86 7.23 -1.50 -3.31
C ALA A 86 7.67 -0.59 -2.18
N VAL A 87 7.51 -1.05 -0.94
CA VAL A 87 7.96 -0.28 0.21
C VAL A 87 9.38 -0.68 0.60
N ASP A 88 10.10 0.29 1.14
CA ASP A 88 11.47 0.13 1.59
C ASP A 88 11.59 0.65 3.02
N ALA A 89 12.42 -0.01 3.82
CA ALA A 89 12.71 0.39 5.19
C ALA A 89 13.73 1.52 5.24
N ASP A 90 14.62 1.56 4.26
CA ASP A 90 15.65 2.59 4.22
C ASP A 90 15.03 3.91 3.83
N ALA A 91 14.89 4.76 4.81
CA ALA A 91 14.23 6.03 4.64
C ALA A 91 15.09 6.95 3.77
N VAL A 92 14.96 6.80 2.47
CA VAL A 92 15.61 7.70 1.54
C VAL A 92 14.58 8.73 1.11
N THR A 93 14.79 9.97 1.49
CA THR A 93 13.98 11.05 0.96
C THR A 93 14.31 11.22 -0.52
N PRO A 94 13.32 11.52 -1.37
CA PRO A 94 11.99 12.02 -1.04
C PRO A 94 10.89 10.95 -1.03
N ASN A 95 11.21 9.68 -0.82
CA ASN A 95 10.19 8.65 -0.83
C ASN A 95 9.14 8.88 0.27
N PRO A 96 7.85 8.93 -0.06
CA PRO A 96 6.84 9.24 0.93
C PRO A 96 6.64 8.12 1.93
N ILE A 97 6.38 8.51 3.17
CA ILE A 97 5.96 7.58 4.22
C ILE A 97 4.50 7.23 3.96
N ILE A 98 4.19 5.94 3.88
CA ILE A 98 2.80 5.52 3.69
C ILE A 98 2.20 4.84 4.91
N GLY A 99 3.00 4.53 5.91
CA GLY A 99 2.51 3.91 7.12
C GLY A 99 3.63 3.33 7.94
N HIS A 100 3.29 2.34 8.75
CA HIS A 100 4.29 1.62 9.55
C HIS A 100 3.98 0.12 9.53
N ALA A 101 5.02 -0.68 9.75
CA ALA A 101 4.88 -2.12 9.81
C ALA A 101 4.10 -2.51 11.06
N TYR A 102 3.12 -3.39 10.90
CA TYR A 102 2.36 -3.92 12.02
C TYR A 102 3.03 -5.13 12.66
N LYS A 103 3.69 -5.93 11.85
CA LYS A 103 4.42 -7.12 12.28
C LYS A 103 5.80 -7.09 11.62
N ASP A 104 6.70 -7.93 12.14
CA ASP A 104 8.00 -8.08 11.52
C ASP A 104 7.87 -8.78 10.15
N ALA A 105 8.82 -8.49 9.29
CA ALA A 105 8.98 -9.16 8.01
C ALA A 105 10.45 -9.37 7.77
N ALA A 106 10.82 -10.55 7.28
CA ALA A 106 12.20 -10.87 6.94
C ALA A 106 12.56 -10.27 5.58
N SER A 107 13.86 -10.06 5.35
CA SER A 107 14.32 -9.49 4.08
C SER A 107 13.91 -10.30 2.86
N GLY A 108 13.76 -11.62 3.01
CA GLY A 108 13.32 -12.47 1.90
C GLY A 108 11.83 -12.55 1.69
N ASP A 109 11.04 -11.94 2.56
CA ASP A 109 9.58 -11.92 2.38
C ASP A 109 9.21 -10.96 1.26
N ALA A 110 8.17 -11.32 0.50
CA ALA A 110 7.73 -10.48 -0.61
C ALA A 110 6.81 -9.35 -0.16
N ARG A 111 6.26 -9.42 1.05
CA ARG A 111 5.27 -8.47 1.55
C ARG A 111 5.48 -8.19 3.03
N VAL A 112 4.98 -7.04 3.46
CA VAL A 112 4.94 -6.66 4.89
C VAL A 112 3.53 -6.19 5.21
N GLN A 113 3.05 -6.55 6.39
CA GLN A 113 1.75 -6.09 6.88
C GLN A 113 1.92 -4.69 7.46
N ALA A 114 1.21 -3.73 6.90
CA ALA A 114 1.38 -2.33 7.25
C ALA A 114 0.05 -1.66 7.55
N VAL A 115 0.09 -0.71 8.47
CA VAL A 115 -1.04 0.17 8.77
C VAL A 115 -0.88 1.43 7.92
N LEU A 116 -1.95 1.82 7.23
CA LEU A 116 -1.96 3.01 6.39
C LEU A 116 -2.86 4.06 7.03
N PRO A 117 -2.31 5.21 7.45
CA PRO A 117 -3.08 6.16 8.26
C PRO A 117 -3.89 7.20 7.46
N ASN A 118 -4.09 7.02 6.17
CA ASN A 118 -4.79 7.97 5.31
C ASN A 118 -4.10 9.33 5.19
N GLU A 119 -2.84 9.40 5.59
CA GLU A 119 -2.01 10.58 5.36
C GLU A 119 -0.67 10.09 4.91
N ASN A 120 -0.25 10.50 3.71
CA ASN A 120 1.09 10.19 3.24
C ASN A 120 1.97 11.39 3.53
N VAL A 121 3.04 11.14 4.25
CA VAL A 121 3.97 12.18 4.66
C VAL A 121 5.30 11.93 3.98
N ALA A 122 5.79 12.92 3.29
CA ALA A 122 7.06 12.81 2.59
C ALA A 122 8.25 12.98 3.55
#